data_b82370ace434e445f35d1e89a4960a5b
#
_entry.id   b82370ace434e445f35d1e89a4960a5b
#
_cell.length_a   1.000
_cell.length_b   1.000
_cell.length_c   1.000
_cell.angle_alpha   90.00
_cell.angle_beta   90.00
_cell.angle_gamma   90.00
#
_symmetry.space_group_name_H-M   'P 1'
#
loop_
_entity.id
_entity.type
_entity.pdbx_description
1 polymer ?
#
loop_
_entity_poly.entity_id
_entity_poly.type
_entity_poly.pdbx_seq_one_letter_code
_entity_poly.pdbx_strand_id
1 'polypeptide(L)'
;MFADLPAAATWGRLRTFLAVYDGGSVRSAAEALHVTPPAVSAAVSALETALGTPLLARAGRGIVPTQAGHTFAAYSRSLVGLLEEAAGAVRQADRGRLRLGAVATASEYVLPRLMASFARARPLVELSLSVLPRDELFTQAGHHEVDVVLAGRPPRGSGLRTRARRHNRLVVVGRPGGGRALDGVTWLLTGQGSGTRTTALELLTRLQVSPPQLTLGTSGAVVAAAREGLGVTLVHEDAVRDLLDAGDLATCPVPGTPLDRPWHLCTGTTPTAATRLFLSHVTDADLVGTAAFHTRNPPQG
;
A
#
# COMPACT_ATOMS: atom_id res chain seq x y z
N MET A 1 -34.53 16.39 -6.60
CA MET A 1 -34.04 16.71 -5.25
C MET A 1 -32.52 16.85 -5.18
N PHE A 2 -31.77 16.63 -6.27
CA PHE A 2 -30.30 16.79 -6.33
C PHE A 2 -29.85 17.68 -7.50
N ALA A 3 -30.71 18.56 -7.99
CA ALA A 3 -30.43 19.41 -9.17
C ALA A 3 -29.22 20.35 -8.94
N ASP A 4 -29.01 20.79 -7.70
CA ASP A 4 -27.95 21.75 -7.33
C ASP A 4 -26.62 21.09 -6.92
N LEU A 5 -26.61 19.77 -6.67
CA LEU A 5 -25.39 19.07 -6.26
C LEU A 5 -24.28 19.11 -7.32
N PRO A 6 -24.55 18.91 -8.64
CA PRO A 6 -23.51 19.05 -9.66
C PRO A 6 -22.84 20.41 -9.68
N ALA A 7 -23.61 21.50 -9.46
CA ALA A 7 -23.07 22.86 -9.39
C ALA A 7 -22.28 23.14 -8.11
N ALA A 8 -22.67 22.53 -6.99
CA ALA A 8 -21.99 22.66 -5.71
C ALA A 8 -20.75 21.75 -5.61
N ALA A 9 -20.80 20.54 -6.14
CA ALA A 9 -19.74 19.54 -6.07
C ALA A 9 -18.63 19.76 -7.11
N THR A 10 -18.08 20.97 -7.18
CA THR A 10 -16.92 21.25 -8.04
C THR A 10 -15.64 20.58 -7.50
N TRP A 11 -14.72 20.23 -8.39
CA TRP A 11 -13.42 19.63 -8.00
C TRP A 11 -12.69 20.43 -6.90
N GLY A 12 -12.68 21.78 -7.00
CA GLY A 12 -12.07 22.62 -5.98
C GLY A 12 -12.74 22.50 -4.61
N ARG A 13 -14.08 22.45 -4.56
CA ARG A 13 -14.83 22.30 -3.30
C ARG A 13 -14.67 20.91 -2.70
N LEU A 14 -14.64 19.85 -3.53
CA LEU A 14 -14.37 18.48 -3.04
C LEU A 14 -12.98 18.40 -2.41
N ARG A 15 -11.94 18.96 -3.04
CA ARG A 15 -10.60 19.05 -2.48
C ARG A 15 -10.56 19.85 -1.17
N THR A 16 -11.28 20.96 -1.13
CA THR A 16 -11.35 21.81 0.07
C THR A 16 -12.00 21.06 1.23
N PHE A 17 -13.11 20.36 0.99
CA PHE A 17 -13.74 19.51 2.01
C PHE A 17 -12.79 18.42 2.51
N LEU A 18 -12.10 17.69 1.60
CA LEU A 18 -11.15 16.65 1.95
C LEU A 18 -9.98 17.21 2.77
N ALA A 19 -9.48 18.39 2.44
CA ALA A 19 -8.41 19.04 3.20
C ALA A 19 -8.85 19.37 4.65
N VAL A 20 -10.10 19.79 4.87
CA VAL A 20 -10.63 20.00 6.23
C VAL A 20 -10.87 18.68 6.94
N TYR A 21 -11.39 17.68 6.23
CA TYR A 21 -11.63 16.34 6.74
C TYR A 21 -10.33 15.68 7.26
N ASP A 22 -9.25 15.74 6.49
CA ASP A 22 -7.96 15.13 6.82
C ASP A 22 -7.17 15.97 7.84
N GLY A 23 -7.22 17.29 7.72
CA GLY A 23 -6.48 18.23 8.56
C GLY A 23 -7.16 18.60 9.89
N GLY A 24 -8.43 18.23 10.10
CA GLY A 24 -9.19 18.50 11.32
C GLY A 24 -9.43 19.98 11.63
N SER A 25 -9.05 20.91 10.73
CA SER A 25 -9.28 22.35 10.91
C SER A 25 -9.37 23.14 9.60
N VAL A 26 -10.18 24.20 9.61
CA VAL A 26 -10.29 25.13 8.46
C VAL A 26 -8.96 25.84 8.22
N ARG A 27 -8.22 26.17 9.27
CA ARG A 27 -6.94 26.87 9.16
C ARG A 27 -5.87 26.02 8.48
N SER A 28 -5.70 24.78 8.91
CA SER A 28 -4.76 23.84 8.31
C SER A 28 -5.09 23.60 6.83
N ALA A 29 -6.37 23.42 6.48
CA ALA A 29 -6.83 23.27 5.11
C ALA A 29 -6.55 24.51 4.25
N ALA A 30 -6.75 25.72 4.81
CA ALA A 30 -6.47 26.98 4.12
C ALA A 30 -4.97 27.13 3.80
N GLU A 31 -4.11 26.80 4.77
CA GLU A 31 -2.66 26.81 4.61
C GLU A 31 -2.21 25.80 3.53
N ALA A 32 -2.72 24.56 3.59
CA ALA A 32 -2.38 23.50 2.63
C ALA A 32 -2.82 23.81 1.20
N LEU A 33 -3.96 24.50 1.04
CA LEU A 33 -4.52 24.85 -0.27
C LEU A 33 -4.13 26.25 -0.78
N HIS A 34 -3.37 27.03 0.01
CA HIS A 34 -2.99 28.41 -0.29
C HIS A 34 -4.19 29.34 -0.56
N VAL A 35 -5.22 29.20 0.27
CA VAL A 35 -6.46 30.00 0.20
C VAL A 35 -6.79 30.63 1.57
N THR A 36 -7.81 31.47 1.65
CA THR A 36 -8.22 32.08 2.90
C THR A 36 -9.17 31.16 3.71
N PRO A 37 -9.14 31.17 5.06
CA PRO A 37 -10.07 30.41 5.87
C PRO A 37 -11.57 30.68 5.57
N PRO A 38 -12.03 31.91 5.29
CA PRO A 38 -13.38 32.14 4.84
C PRO A 38 -13.74 31.41 3.53
N ALA A 39 -12.80 31.33 2.57
CA ALA A 39 -13.03 30.60 1.30
C ALA A 39 -13.21 29.10 1.55
N VAL A 40 -12.41 28.51 2.45
CA VAL A 40 -12.56 27.11 2.89
C VAL A 40 -13.94 26.88 3.52
N SER A 41 -14.34 27.74 4.47
CA SER A 41 -15.65 27.63 5.13
C SER A 41 -16.81 27.74 4.14
N ALA A 42 -16.75 28.71 3.20
CA ALA A 42 -17.76 28.88 2.19
C ALA A 42 -17.87 27.66 1.23
N ALA A 43 -16.73 27.06 0.88
CA ALA A 43 -16.70 25.87 0.03
C ALA A 43 -17.36 24.66 0.70
N VAL A 44 -17.09 24.42 1.97
CA VAL A 44 -17.70 23.34 2.76
C VAL A 44 -19.20 23.61 2.95
N SER A 45 -19.60 24.83 3.38
CA SER A 45 -21.00 25.18 3.57
C SER A 45 -21.83 25.05 2.29
N ALA A 46 -21.26 25.35 1.13
CA ALA A 46 -21.95 25.16 -0.15
C ALA A 46 -22.25 23.68 -0.45
N LEU A 47 -21.33 22.77 -0.07
CA LEU A 47 -21.57 21.32 -0.20
C LEU A 47 -22.64 20.84 0.77
N GLU A 48 -22.56 21.25 2.05
CA GLU A 48 -23.53 20.90 3.10
C GLU A 48 -24.94 21.40 2.76
N THR A 49 -25.04 22.62 2.24
CA THR A 49 -26.31 23.20 1.79
C THR A 49 -26.91 22.39 0.63
N ALA A 50 -26.11 22.05 -0.37
CA ALA A 50 -26.57 21.27 -1.52
C ALA A 50 -26.97 19.83 -1.17
N LEU A 51 -26.33 19.26 -0.15
CA LEU A 51 -26.64 17.92 0.37
C LEU A 51 -27.77 17.91 1.41
N GLY A 52 -28.11 19.08 1.97
CA GLY A 52 -29.10 19.20 3.04
C GLY A 52 -28.68 18.56 4.35
N THR A 53 -27.37 18.31 4.54
CA THR A 53 -26.85 17.65 5.76
C THR A 53 -25.44 18.15 6.09
N PRO A 54 -25.13 18.33 7.39
CA PRO A 54 -23.77 18.68 7.78
C PRO A 54 -22.81 17.51 7.56
N LEU A 55 -21.65 17.80 6.95
CA LEU A 55 -20.57 16.85 6.73
C LEU A 55 -19.52 16.92 7.85
N LEU A 56 -19.38 18.09 8.48
CA LEU A 56 -18.42 18.37 9.53
C LEU A 56 -19.13 18.92 10.76
N ALA A 57 -18.62 18.61 11.94
CA ALA A 57 -19.11 19.09 13.22
C ALA A 57 -17.96 19.68 14.04
N ARG A 58 -18.29 20.65 14.92
CA ARG A 58 -17.30 21.16 15.88
C ARG A 58 -17.14 20.19 17.05
N ALA A 59 -15.89 19.89 17.42
CA ALA A 59 -15.54 19.11 18.59
C ALA A 59 -14.43 19.85 19.36
N GLY A 60 -14.79 20.53 20.43
CA GLY A 60 -13.85 21.36 21.19
C GLY A 60 -13.23 22.46 20.32
N ARG A 61 -11.91 22.43 20.17
CA ARG A 61 -11.14 23.39 19.34
C ARG A 61 -10.96 22.95 17.89
N GLY A 62 -11.41 21.74 17.53
CA GLY A 62 -11.22 21.14 16.21
C GLY A 62 -12.53 20.91 15.47
N ILE A 63 -12.38 20.30 14.30
CA ILE A 63 -13.47 19.86 13.43
C ILE A 63 -13.35 18.35 13.28
N VAL A 64 -14.48 17.64 13.40
CA VAL A 64 -14.60 16.21 13.21
C VAL A 64 -15.63 15.89 12.14
N PRO A 65 -15.44 14.84 11.33
CA PRO A 65 -16.44 14.40 10.38
C PRO A 65 -17.70 13.87 11.07
N THR A 66 -18.85 14.13 10.47
CA THR A 66 -20.09 13.42 10.76
C THR A 66 -20.11 12.06 10.07
N GLN A 67 -21.12 11.21 10.36
CA GLN A 67 -21.30 9.96 9.59
C GLN A 67 -21.54 10.25 8.09
N ALA A 68 -22.30 11.30 7.76
CA ALA A 68 -22.46 11.76 6.37
C ALA A 68 -21.12 12.23 5.79
N GLY A 69 -20.29 12.92 6.58
CA GLY A 69 -18.96 13.36 6.20
C GLY A 69 -18.03 12.19 5.85
N HIS A 70 -18.03 11.12 6.64
CA HIS A 70 -17.25 9.90 6.33
C HIS A 70 -17.69 9.28 5.00
N THR A 71 -18.99 9.14 4.80
CA THR A 71 -19.54 8.60 3.55
C THR A 71 -19.18 9.50 2.35
N PHE A 72 -19.38 10.81 2.49
CA PHE A 72 -19.12 11.76 1.41
C PHE A 72 -17.61 11.88 1.09
N ALA A 73 -16.74 11.75 2.07
CA ALA A 73 -15.29 11.76 1.87
C ALA A 73 -14.82 10.60 0.98
N ALA A 74 -15.37 9.39 1.16
CA ALA A 74 -15.04 8.24 0.32
C ALA A 74 -15.38 8.50 -1.16
N TYR A 75 -16.59 9.00 -1.44
CA TYR A 75 -16.99 9.37 -2.81
C TYR A 75 -16.20 10.56 -3.36
N SER A 76 -15.93 11.58 -2.53
CA SER A 76 -15.14 12.74 -2.94
C SER A 76 -13.72 12.37 -3.34
N ARG A 77 -13.06 11.48 -2.59
CA ARG A 77 -11.74 10.96 -2.95
C ARG A 77 -11.76 10.23 -4.29
N SER A 78 -12.75 9.36 -4.50
CA SER A 78 -12.92 8.64 -5.78
C SER A 78 -13.11 9.59 -6.96
N LEU A 79 -13.94 10.63 -6.81
CA LEU A 79 -14.18 11.61 -7.87
C LEU A 79 -12.95 12.46 -8.18
N VAL A 80 -12.28 12.96 -7.16
CA VAL A 80 -11.04 13.74 -7.30
C VAL A 80 -9.94 12.89 -7.95
N GLY A 81 -9.74 11.68 -7.45
CA GLY A 81 -8.73 10.75 -7.97
C GLY A 81 -9.01 10.33 -9.42
N LEU A 82 -10.27 10.09 -9.79
CA LEU A 82 -10.68 9.75 -11.15
C LEU A 82 -10.43 10.90 -12.13
N LEU A 83 -10.70 12.15 -11.72
CA LEU A 83 -10.41 13.33 -12.55
C LEU A 83 -8.90 13.53 -12.74
N GLU A 84 -8.09 13.30 -11.70
CA GLU A 84 -6.64 13.35 -11.80
C GLU A 84 -6.12 12.24 -12.73
N GLU A 85 -6.67 11.03 -12.64
CA GLU A 85 -6.37 9.91 -13.53
C GLU A 85 -6.71 10.26 -14.99
N ALA A 86 -7.90 10.80 -15.23
CA ALA A 86 -8.34 11.20 -16.57
C ALA A 86 -7.42 12.29 -17.16
N ALA A 87 -7.07 13.31 -16.36
CA ALA A 87 -6.11 14.34 -16.78
C ALA A 87 -4.74 13.76 -17.10
N GLY A 88 -4.27 12.78 -16.32
CA GLY A 88 -3.04 12.05 -16.59
C GLY A 88 -3.10 11.20 -17.86
N ALA A 89 -4.24 10.60 -18.16
CA ALA A 89 -4.43 9.77 -19.36
C ALA A 89 -4.39 10.56 -20.67
N VAL A 90 -4.78 11.83 -20.64
CA VAL A 90 -4.76 12.74 -21.81
C VAL A 90 -3.38 13.35 -22.07
N ARG A 91 -2.53 13.44 -21.03
CA ARG A 91 -1.16 13.94 -21.17
C ARG A 91 -0.28 12.93 -21.91
N GLN A 92 0.80 13.43 -22.53
CA GLN A 92 1.75 12.55 -23.22
C GLN A 92 2.25 11.44 -22.28
N ALA A 93 2.33 10.21 -22.80
CA ALA A 93 2.59 9.00 -22.00
C ALA A 93 3.97 9.02 -21.28
N ASP A 94 4.95 9.75 -21.81
CA ASP A 94 6.30 9.89 -21.26
C ASP A 94 6.41 10.97 -20.16
N ARG A 95 5.35 11.72 -19.91
CA ARG A 95 5.23 12.73 -18.86
C ARG A 95 4.02 12.44 -18.00
N GLY A 96 4.11 12.70 -16.70
CA GLY A 96 2.99 12.54 -15.78
C GLY A 96 3.45 12.13 -14.40
N ARG A 97 2.49 11.71 -13.60
CA ARG A 97 2.72 11.24 -12.23
C ARG A 97 2.31 9.78 -12.12
N LEU A 98 3.10 9.00 -11.42
CA LEU A 98 2.82 7.62 -11.04
C LEU A 98 2.84 7.50 -9.52
N ARG A 99 1.69 7.21 -8.93
CA ARG A 99 1.50 7.01 -7.50
C ARG A 99 1.53 5.52 -7.20
N LEU A 100 2.62 5.08 -6.59
CA LEU A 100 2.80 3.71 -6.15
C LEU A 100 2.34 3.55 -4.70
N GLY A 101 1.70 2.46 -4.39
CA GLY A 101 1.37 2.04 -3.04
C GLY A 101 1.94 0.66 -2.74
N ALA A 102 2.55 0.46 -1.58
CA ALA A 102 3.10 -0.83 -1.22
C ALA A 102 2.96 -1.13 0.27
N VAL A 103 2.89 -2.42 0.61
CA VAL A 103 3.12 -2.87 1.98
C VAL A 103 4.61 -2.73 2.33
N ALA A 104 4.92 -2.55 3.61
CA ALA A 104 6.28 -2.26 4.10
C ALA A 104 7.36 -3.16 3.47
N THR A 105 7.20 -4.48 3.53
CA THR A 105 8.20 -5.41 2.98
C THR A 105 8.42 -5.23 1.47
N ALA A 106 7.36 -4.95 0.71
CA ALA A 106 7.49 -4.72 -0.73
C ALA A 106 8.19 -3.39 -1.03
N SER A 107 7.96 -2.36 -0.22
CA SER A 107 8.63 -1.06 -0.34
C SER A 107 10.11 -1.11 0.01
N GLU A 108 10.51 -2.00 0.92
CA GLU A 108 11.90 -2.14 1.36
C GLU A 108 12.73 -3.03 0.39
N TYR A 109 12.17 -4.12 -0.11
CA TYR A 109 12.97 -5.17 -0.77
C TYR A 109 12.63 -5.39 -2.25
N VAL A 110 11.49 -4.90 -2.75
CA VAL A 110 11.04 -5.15 -4.12
C VAL A 110 11.03 -3.89 -4.97
N LEU A 111 10.33 -2.86 -4.50
CA LEU A 111 10.12 -1.63 -5.28
C LEU A 111 11.37 -0.80 -5.55
N PRO A 112 12.36 -0.65 -4.65
CA PRO A 112 13.47 0.28 -4.90
C PRO A 112 14.21 -0.01 -6.20
N ARG A 113 14.50 -1.27 -6.49
CA ARG A 113 15.17 -1.69 -7.73
C ARG A 113 14.32 -1.37 -8.97
N LEU A 114 13.02 -1.66 -8.91
CA LEU A 114 12.09 -1.41 -10.01
C LEU A 114 11.88 0.08 -10.26
N MET A 115 11.71 0.87 -9.19
CA MET A 115 11.58 2.32 -9.28
C MET A 115 12.83 2.98 -9.83
N ALA A 116 14.02 2.59 -9.36
CA ALA A 116 15.28 3.12 -9.85
C ALA A 116 15.51 2.79 -11.34
N SER A 117 15.18 1.58 -11.78
CA SER A 117 15.24 1.19 -13.19
C SER A 117 14.25 2.00 -14.04
N PHE A 118 13.00 2.14 -13.58
CA PHE A 118 11.97 2.89 -14.28
C PHE A 118 12.28 4.39 -14.34
N ALA A 119 12.74 5.00 -13.25
CA ALA A 119 13.10 6.42 -13.22
C ALA A 119 14.23 6.76 -14.20
N ARG A 120 15.22 5.87 -14.37
CA ARG A 120 16.26 6.05 -15.39
C ARG A 120 15.70 5.94 -16.82
N ALA A 121 14.77 5.02 -17.06
CA ALA A 121 14.17 4.83 -18.37
C ALA A 121 13.14 5.92 -18.72
N ARG A 122 12.52 6.54 -17.73
CA ARG A 122 11.44 7.54 -17.88
C ARG A 122 11.63 8.72 -16.93
N PRO A 123 12.66 9.57 -17.13
CA PRO A 123 13.03 10.64 -16.18
C PRO A 123 11.98 11.76 -16.08
N LEU A 124 11.04 11.84 -17.01
CA LEU A 124 9.97 12.84 -17.02
C LEU A 124 8.70 12.39 -16.29
N VAL A 125 8.66 11.14 -15.77
CA VAL A 125 7.56 10.64 -14.95
C VAL A 125 7.90 10.88 -13.48
N GLU A 126 7.07 11.69 -12.80
CA GLU A 126 7.17 11.90 -11.36
C GLU A 126 6.71 10.65 -10.62
N LEU A 127 7.56 10.10 -9.75
CA LEU A 127 7.23 8.95 -8.92
C LEU A 127 6.92 9.39 -7.50
N SER A 128 5.86 8.81 -6.94
CA SER A 128 5.59 8.87 -5.50
C SER A 128 5.30 7.48 -4.95
N LEU A 129 5.64 7.24 -3.68
CA LEU A 129 5.43 5.98 -3.00
C LEU A 129 4.75 6.21 -1.66
N SER A 130 3.59 5.58 -1.47
CA SER A 130 2.88 5.48 -0.19
C SER A 130 3.10 4.09 0.40
N VAL A 131 3.52 4.03 1.66
CA VAL A 131 3.70 2.77 2.39
C VAL A 131 2.66 2.68 3.48
N LEU A 132 1.75 1.73 3.37
CA LEU A 132 0.56 1.62 4.20
C LEU A 132 0.23 0.16 4.51
N PRO A 133 -0.58 -0.12 5.54
CA PRO A 133 -1.20 -1.42 5.74
C PRO A 133 -2.00 -1.86 4.51
N ARG A 134 -2.07 -3.17 4.30
CA ARG A 134 -2.68 -3.78 3.10
C ARG A 134 -4.09 -3.27 2.80
N ASP A 135 -4.94 -3.22 3.80
CA ASP A 135 -6.36 -2.90 3.59
C ASP A 135 -6.56 -1.41 3.28
N GLU A 136 -5.74 -0.55 3.88
CA GLU A 136 -5.70 0.89 3.58
C GLU A 136 -5.20 1.16 2.15
N LEU A 137 -4.16 0.44 1.69
CA LEU A 137 -3.69 0.53 0.31
C LEU A 137 -4.79 0.19 -0.70
N PHE A 138 -5.54 -0.87 -0.46
CA PHE A 138 -6.63 -1.25 -1.36
C PHE A 138 -7.79 -0.25 -1.31
N THR A 139 -8.04 0.36 -0.17
CA THR A 139 -9.02 1.46 -0.04
C THR A 139 -8.57 2.68 -0.84
N GLN A 140 -7.32 3.12 -0.71
CA GLN A 140 -6.77 4.25 -1.47
C GLN A 140 -6.78 3.99 -2.98
N ALA A 141 -6.45 2.77 -3.40
CA ALA A 141 -6.53 2.40 -4.81
C ALA A 141 -7.98 2.40 -5.33
N GLY A 142 -8.95 1.99 -4.52
CA GLY A 142 -10.38 2.10 -4.83
C GLY A 142 -10.86 3.56 -4.95
N HIS A 143 -10.21 4.49 -4.26
CA HIS A 143 -10.47 5.92 -4.34
C HIS A 143 -9.60 6.65 -5.38
N HIS A 144 -8.88 5.93 -6.22
CA HIS A 144 -7.97 6.49 -7.24
C HIS A 144 -6.85 7.39 -6.66
N GLU A 145 -6.49 7.22 -5.39
CA GLU A 145 -5.38 7.95 -4.75
C GLU A 145 -4.02 7.29 -5.04
N VAL A 146 -4.03 6.01 -5.39
CA VAL A 146 -2.87 5.20 -5.77
C VAL A 146 -3.16 4.55 -7.13
N ASP A 147 -2.20 4.61 -8.05
CA ASP A 147 -2.33 4.09 -9.42
C ASP A 147 -1.96 2.61 -9.52
N VAL A 148 -0.93 2.20 -8.76
CA VAL A 148 -0.43 0.81 -8.72
C VAL A 148 -0.21 0.39 -7.28
N VAL A 149 -0.77 -0.73 -6.89
CA VAL A 149 -0.52 -1.36 -5.57
C VAL A 149 0.35 -2.59 -5.74
N LEU A 150 1.44 -2.65 -4.96
CA LEU A 150 2.25 -3.86 -4.77
C LEU A 150 1.99 -4.46 -3.39
N ALA A 151 1.25 -5.55 -3.37
CA ALA A 151 0.87 -6.25 -2.14
C ALA A 151 0.56 -7.73 -2.44
N GLY A 152 -0.07 -8.43 -1.50
CA GLY A 152 -0.72 -9.72 -1.75
C GLY A 152 -1.96 -9.58 -2.64
N ARG A 153 -2.69 -10.69 -2.82
CA ARG A 153 -3.91 -10.71 -3.66
C ARG A 153 -4.93 -9.64 -3.21
N PRO A 154 -5.53 -8.87 -4.14
CA PRO A 154 -6.55 -7.89 -3.79
C PRO A 154 -7.81 -8.56 -3.23
N PRO A 155 -8.58 -7.87 -2.37
CA PRO A 155 -9.87 -8.37 -1.88
C PRO A 155 -10.85 -8.63 -3.02
N ARG A 156 -11.73 -9.64 -2.85
CA ARG A 156 -12.82 -9.89 -3.79
C ARG A 156 -13.77 -8.68 -3.77
N GLY A 157 -14.22 -8.25 -4.94
CA GLY A 157 -15.15 -7.12 -5.06
C GLY A 157 -14.51 -5.72 -4.94
N SER A 158 -13.19 -5.61 -4.76
CA SER A 158 -12.49 -4.31 -4.66
C SER A 158 -12.45 -3.49 -5.96
N GLY A 159 -12.93 -4.04 -7.09
CA GLY A 159 -12.79 -3.39 -8.41
C GLY A 159 -11.37 -3.38 -8.97
N LEU A 160 -10.38 -3.78 -8.18
CA LEU A 160 -8.99 -3.81 -8.59
C LEU A 160 -8.66 -5.08 -9.40
N ARG A 161 -7.76 -4.93 -10.36
CA ARG A 161 -7.32 -6.01 -11.24
C ARG A 161 -5.84 -6.30 -11.00
N THR A 162 -5.49 -7.56 -10.76
CA THR A 162 -4.10 -8.00 -10.81
C THR A 162 -3.62 -7.96 -12.25
N ARG A 163 -2.60 -7.16 -12.53
CA ARG A 163 -1.99 -6.99 -13.86
C ARG A 163 -0.79 -7.90 -14.07
N ALA A 164 -0.01 -8.08 -13.01
CA ALA A 164 1.15 -8.96 -13.05
C ALA A 164 1.41 -9.57 -11.68
N ARG A 165 2.16 -10.67 -11.65
CA ARG A 165 2.56 -11.39 -10.44
C ARG A 165 4.04 -11.71 -10.50
N ARG A 166 4.66 -11.80 -9.33
CA ARG A 166 6.00 -12.34 -9.18
C ARG A 166 5.97 -13.41 -8.09
N HIS A 167 6.64 -14.53 -8.35
CA HIS A 167 6.79 -15.58 -7.35
C HIS A 167 7.51 -15.02 -6.12
N ASN A 168 6.99 -15.34 -4.96
CA ASN A 168 7.61 -15.12 -3.68
C ASN A 168 6.95 -16.03 -2.65
N ARG A 169 7.67 -16.37 -1.61
CA ARG A 169 7.20 -17.24 -0.54
C ARG A 169 7.65 -16.70 0.83
N LEU A 170 6.96 -17.16 1.85
CA LEU A 170 7.36 -16.91 3.23
C LEU A 170 8.19 -18.10 3.72
N VAL A 171 9.35 -17.79 4.28
CA VAL A 171 10.29 -18.75 4.86
C VAL A 171 10.50 -18.43 6.35
N VAL A 172 10.74 -19.45 7.17
CA VAL A 172 11.21 -19.24 8.53
C VAL A 172 12.73 -19.23 8.49
N VAL A 173 13.32 -18.17 9.07
CA VAL A 173 14.77 -18.01 9.11
C VAL A 173 15.26 -17.72 10.52
N GLY A 174 16.50 -18.08 10.77
CA GLY A 174 17.24 -17.77 11.98
C GLY A 174 18.75 -17.85 11.73
N ARG A 175 19.56 -17.61 12.77
CA ARG A 175 21.00 -17.75 12.69
C ARG A 175 21.39 -19.21 12.38
N PRO A 176 22.41 -19.47 11.52
CA PRO A 176 22.89 -20.82 11.27
C PRO A 176 23.27 -21.54 12.55
N GLY A 177 22.91 -22.82 12.68
CA GLY A 177 23.16 -23.62 13.88
C GLY A 177 22.21 -23.35 15.06
N GLY A 178 21.30 -22.40 14.96
CA GLY A 178 20.19 -22.20 15.91
C GLY A 178 19.22 -23.40 15.88
N GLY A 179 18.75 -23.84 17.06
CA GLY A 179 17.97 -25.06 17.24
C GLY A 179 16.67 -25.16 16.40
N ARG A 180 15.89 -26.21 16.64
CA ARG A 180 14.62 -26.43 15.94
C ARG A 180 13.64 -25.26 16.15
N ALA A 181 13.08 -24.71 15.07
CA ALA A 181 12.27 -23.50 15.04
C ALA A 181 10.91 -23.58 15.79
N LEU A 182 10.59 -24.66 16.45
CA LEU A 182 9.29 -24.89 17.10
C LEU A 182 9.37 -24.86 18.63
N ASP A 183 10.35 -25.55 19.23
CA ASP A 183 10.37 -25.72 20.68
C ASP A 183 11.50 -24.90 21.31
N GLY A 184 11.15 -24.03 22.26
CA GLY A 184 12.11 -23.29 23.07
C GLY A 184 12.82 -22.13 22.37
N VAL A 185 12.47 -21.82 21.10
CA VAL A 185 13.04 -20.70 20.34
C VAL A 185 12.07 -19.53 20.31
N THR A 186 12.58 -18.33 20.56
CA THR A 186 11.76 -17.10 20.48
C THR A 186 11.34 -16.82 19.05
N TRP A 187 10.04 -16.59 18.82
CA TRP A 187 9.52 -16.13 17.53
C TRP A 187 9.47 -14.60 17.50
N LEU A 188 10.23 -14.06 16.56
CA LEU A 188 10.33 -12.61 16.33
C LEU A 188 9.20 -12.19 15.38
N LEU A 189 8.35 -11.30 15.85
CA LEU A 189 7.14 -10.88 15.14
C LEU A 189 7.23 -9.40 14.76
N THR A 190 6.76 -9.08 13.57
CA THR A 190 6.52 -7.68 13.14
C THR A 190 5.35 -7.05 13.91
N GLY A 191 5.19 -5.73 13.80
CA GLY A 191 4.12 -4.97 14.46
C GLY A 191 2.70 -5.40 14.06
N GLN A 192 1.71 -4.90 14.77
CA GLN A 192 0.31 -5.10 14.46
C GLN A 192 -0.03 -4.53 13.07
N GLY A 193 -1.01 -5.13 12.39
CA GLY A 193 -1.37 -4.75 11.01
C GLY A 193 -0.47 -5.36 9.93
N SER A 194 0.61 -6.07 10.30
CA SER A 194 1.45 -6.80 9.35
C SER A 194 0.81 -8.13 8.94
N GLY A 195 0.63 -8.33 7.63
CA GLY A 195 0.15 -9.61 7.09
C GLY A 195 1.09 -10.79 7.38
N THR A 196 2.40 -10.53 7.49
CA THR A 196 3.40 -11.54 7.87
C THR A 196 3.22 -11.99 9.32
N ARG A 197 2.95 -11.03 10.24
CA ARG A 197 2.62 -11.35 11.64
C ARG A 197 1.38 -12.25 11.73
N THR A 198 0.29 -11.86 11.07
CA THR A 198 -0.95 -12.65 11.05
C THR A 198 -0.68 -14.07 10.57
N THR A 199 0.05 -14.22 9.46
CA THR A 199 0.41 -15.53 8.91
C THR A 199 1.32 -16.34 9.86
N ALA A 200 2.25 -15.70 10.57
CA ALA A 200 3.09 -16.39 11.57
C ALA A 200 2.26 -16.93 12.74
N LEU A 201 1.33 -16.11 13.26
CA LEU A 201 0.45 -16.54 14.35
C LEU A 201 -0.52 -17.66 13.91
N GLU A 202 -1.09 -17.58 12.70
CA GLU A 202 -1.90 -18.66 12.12
C GLU A 202 -1.11 -19.95 11.94
N LEU A 203 0.17 -19.87 11.53
CA LEU A 203 1.05 -21.02 11.41
C LEU A 203 1.28 -21.67 12.76
N LEU A 204 1.64 -20.90 13.79
CA LEU A 204 1.85 -21.41 15.17
C LEU A 204 0.57 -22.05 15.74
N THR A 205 -0.58 -21.43 15.54
CA THR A 205 -1.89 -21.97 15.95
C THR A 205 -2.20 -23.30 15.27
N ARG A 206 -1.98 -23.38 13.94
CA ARG A 206 -2.18 -24.62 13.17
C ARG A 206 -1.26 -25.76 13.62
N LEU A 207 -0.03 -25.42 14.05
CA LEU A 207 0.94 -26.38 14.56
C LEU A 207 0.72 -26.73 16.03
N GLN A 208 -0.25 -26.07 16.69
CA GLN A 208 -0.56 -26.24 18.11
C GLN A 208 0.64 -26.00 19.04
N VAL A 209 1.50 -25.02 18.70
CA VAL A 209 2.67 -24.62 19.50
C VAL A 209 2.52 -23.19 20.00
N SER A 210 3.11 -22.91 21.16
CA SER A 210 3.08 -21.60 21.81
C SER A 210 4.48 -21.19 22.27
N PRO A 211 5.42 -20.97 21.36
CA PRO A 211 6.78 -20.54 21.70
C PRO A 211 6.78 -19.14 22.29
N PRO A 212 7.84 -18.72 23.00
CA PRO A 212 8.06 -17.34 23.40
C PRO A 212 8.00 -16.40 22.17
N GLN A 213 7.37 -15.23 22.33
CA GLN A 213 7.19 -14.27 21.25
C GLN A 213 7.80 -12.92 21.62
N LEU A 214 8.47 -12.26 20.66
CA LEU A 214 8.99 -10.91 20.79
C LEU A 214 8.55 -10.06 19.59
N THR A 215 7.89 -8.94 19.84
CA THR A 215 7.44 -8.02 18.79
C THR A 215 8.45 -6.90 18.60
N LEU A 216 8.96 -6.73 17.37
CA LEU A 216 10.01 -5.77 17.00
C LEU A 216 9.58 -4.72 15.97
N GLY A 217 8.30 -4.63 15.66
CA GLY A 217 7.72 -3.56 14.82
C GLY A 217 7.92 -3.75 13.31
N THR A 218 9.13 -3.68 12.77
CA THR A 218 9.40 -3.67 11.32
C THR A 218 10.00 -4.98 10.79
N SER A 219 9.92 -5.21 9.46
CA SER A 219 10.56 -6.37 8.81
C SER A 219 12.07 -6.34 8.97
N GLY A 220 12.69 -5.18 8.82
CA GLY A 220 14.15 -5.04 9.01
C GLY A 220 14.61 -5.38 10.43
N ALA A 221 13.84 -4.94 11.45
CA ALA A 221 14.18 -5.23 12.85
C ALA A 221 14.12 -6.73 13.18
N VAL A 222 13.09 -7.45 12.71
CA VAL A 222 13.00 -8.90 12.96
C VAL A 222 14.10 -9.68 12.24
N VAL A 223 14.46 -9.27 11.02
CA VAL A 223 15.55 -9.88 10.24
C VAL A 223 16.90 -9.64 10.94
N ALA A 224 17.19 -8.40 11.36
CA ALA A 224 18.42 -8.07 12.09
C ALA A 224 18.54 -8.86 13.38
N ALA A 225 17.47 -8.94 14.18
CA ALA A 225 17.45 -9.68 15.43
C ALA A 225 17.61 -11.21 15.22
N ALA A 226 17.04 -11.76 14.14
CA ALA A 226 17.23 -13.16 13.77
C ALA A 226 18.69 -13.46 13.41
N ARG A 227 19.35 -12.55 12.67
CA ARG A 227 20.79 -12.64 12.34
C ARG A 227 21.67 -12.64 13.59
N GLU A 228 21.34 -11.82 14.58
CA GLU A 228 22.06 -11.81 15.88
C GLU A 228 21.73 -13.02 16.78
N GLY A 229 20.84 -13.92 16.34
CA GLY A 229 20.51 -15.15 17.06
C GLY A 229 19.47 -14.97 18.18
N LEU A 230 18.72 -13.86 18.20
CA LEU A 230 17.69 -13.60 19.21
C LEU A 230 16.48 -14.54 19.07
N GLY A 231 16.29 -15.15 17.89
CA GLY A 231 15.23 -16.09 17.63
C GLY A 231 15.05 -16.38 16.15
N VAL A 232 13.87 -16.86 15.79
CA VAL A 232 13.48 -17.13 14.39
C VAL A 232 12.31 -16.24 13.97
N THR A 233 12.16 -16.03 12.66
CA THR A 233 11.08 -15.19 12.14
C THR A 233 10.55 -15.75 10.83
N LEU A 234 9.23 -15.58 10.58
CA LEU A 234 8.62 -15.82 9.29
C LEU A 234 8.71 -14.53 8.46
N VAL A 235 9.38 -14.59 7.31
CA VAL A 235 9.61 -13.42 6.44
C VAL A 235 9.45 -13.76 4.98
N HIS A 236 9.26 -12.74 4.15
CA HIS A 236 9.36 -12.89 2.70
C HIS A 236 10.79 -13.28 2.30
N GLU A 237 10.94 -14.29 1.46
CA GLU A 237 12.25 -14.75 0.99
C GLU A 237 13.04 -13.63 0.29
N ASP A 238 12.34 -12.73 -0.41
CA ASP A 238 12.96 -11.54 -1.01
C ASP A 238 13.68 -10.63 0.01
N ALA A 239 13.22 -10.61 1.25
CA ALA A 239 13.81 -9.78 2.30
C ALA A 239 15.12 -10.33 2.88
N VAL A 240 15.42 -11.61 2.65
CA VAL A 240 16.55 -12.31 3.27
C VAL A 240 17.43 -13.04 2.26
N ARG A 241 17.17 -12.92 0.97
CA ARG A 241 17.88 -13.64 -0.08
C ARG A 241 19.39 -13.45 0.01
N ASP A 242 19.82 -12.21 0.05
CA ASP A 242 21.26 -11.89 0.11
C ASP A 242 21.91 -12.41 1.40
N LEU A 243 21.16 -12.40 2.52
CA LEU A 243 21.63 -12.94 3.82
C LEU A 243 21.68 -14.46 3.84
N LEU A 244 20.76 -15.14 3.13
CA LEU A 244 20.80 -16.58 2.94
C LEU A 244 21.97 -16.99 2.05
N ASP A 245 22.18 -16.27 0.94
CA ASP A 245 23.27 -16.50 0.00
C ASP A 245 24.65 -16.26 0.63
N ALA A 246 24.74 -15.25 1.54
CA ALA A 246 25.94 -14.96 2.32
C ALA A 246 26.18 -15.93 3.49
N GLY A 247 25.17 -16.73 3.87
CA GLY A 247 25.25 -17.62 5.03
C GLY A 247 25.07 -16.93 6.38
N ASP A 248 24.66 -15.66 6.40
CA ASP A 248 24.34 -14.90 7.63
C ASP A 248 23.06 -15.40 8.31
N LEU A 249 22.13 -15.89 7.51
CA LEU A 249 20.90 -16.56 7.93
C LEU A 249 20.78 -17.94 7.30
N ALA A 250 20.03 -18.80 7.95
CA ALA A 250 19.64 -20.11 7.41
C ALA A 250 18.10 -20.28 7.48
N THR A 251 17.56 -21.04 6.53
CA THR A 251 16.17 -21.47 6.61
C THR A 251 16.00 -22.49 7.72
N CYS A 252 14.96 -22.30 8.54
CA CYS A 252 14.58 -23.24 9.58
C CYS A 252 13.40 -24.07 9.07
N PRO A 253 13.52 -25.41 8.99
CA PRO A 253 12.44 -26.26 8.53
C PRO A 253 11.30 -26.26 9.54
N VAL A 254 10.15 -25.74 9.14
CA VAL A 254 8.91 -25.72 9.92
C VAL A 254 7.82 -26.36 9.09
N PRO A 255 7.04 -27.33 9.61
CA PRO A 255 5.97 -27.97 8.87
C PRO A 255 5.01 -26.95 8.24
N GLY A 256 4.71 -27.12 6.94
CA GLY A 256 3.86 -26.19 6.19
C GLY A 256 4.58 -24.94 5.69
N THR A 257 5.90 -24.86 5.78
CA THR A 257 6.72 -23.85 5.11
C THR A 257 7.67 -24.50 4.08
N PRO A 258 8.10 -23.77 3.02
CA PRO A 258 7.75 -22.39 2.68
C PRO A 258 6.29 -22.21 2.29
N LEU A 259 5.70 -21.04 2.60
CA LEU A 259 4.33 -20.69 2.22
C LEU A 259 4.36 -19.87 0.92
N ASP A 260 3.64 -20.31 -0.10
CA ASP A 260 3.51 -19.54 -1.35
C ASP A 260 2.77 -18.22 -1.09
N ARG A 261 3.42 -17.11 -1.41
CA ARG A 261 2.94 -15.76 -1.13
C ARG A 261 3.34 -14.79 -2.24
N PRO A 262 2.83 -15.00 -3.46
CA PRO A 262 3.25 -14.20 -4.62
C PRO A 262 2.91 -12.71 -4.44
N TRP A 263 3.77 -11.87 -4.96
CA TRP A 263 3.52 -10.45 -5.12
C TRP A 263 2.53 -10.21 -6.26
N HIS A 264 1.60 -9.30 -6.04
CA HIS A 264 0.62 -8.87 -7.02
C HIS A 264 0.79 -7.39 -7.29
N LEU A 265 0.91 -7.01 -8.56
CA LEU A 265 0.74 -5.65 -9.05
C LEU A 265 -0.72 -5.47 -9.44
N CYS A 266 -1.40 -4.60 -8.72
CA CYS A 266 -2.83 -4.34 -8.88
C CYS A 266 -3.08 -2.89 -9.30
N THR A 267 -4.05 -2.66 -10.17
CA THR A 267 -4.50 -1.33 -10.61
C THR A 267 -6.02 -1.28 -10.65
N GLY A 268 -6.57 -0.09 -10.79
CA GLY A 268 -7.96 0.09 -11.22
C GLY A 268 -8.23 -0.52 -12.61
N THR A 269 -9.46 -0.38 -13.09
CA THR A 269 -9.90 -0.95 -14.36
C THR A 269 -9.20 -0.32 -15.56
N THR A 270 -8.96 1.00 -15.52
CA THR A 270 -8.41 1.80 -16.62
C THR A 270 -7.09 2.45 -16.17
N PRO A 271 -5.93 1.78 -16.36
CA PRO A 271 -4.64 2.33 -15.98
C PRO A 271 -4.28 3.60 -16.78
N THR A 272 -3.64 4.58 -16.14
CA THR A 272 -3.09 5.77 -16.81
C THR A 272 -1.97 5.39 -17.79
N ALA A 273 -1.55 6.33 -18.63
CA ALA A 273 -0.42 6.12 -19.54
C ALA A 273 0.88 5.80 -18.76
N ALA A 274 1.18 6.56 -17.68
CA ALA A 274 2.34 6.30 -16.82
C ALA A 274 2.26 4.93 -16.14
N THR A 275 1.06 4.53 -15.69
CA THR A 275 0.82 3.19 -15.13
C THR A 275 1.10 2.09 -16.16
N ARG A 276 0.65 2.23 -17.39
CA ARG A 276 0.91 1.26 -18.46
C ARG A 276 2.41 1.14 -18.77
N LEU A 277 3.12 2.28 -18.84
CA LEU A 277 4.58 2.27 -19.02
C LEU A 277 5.30 1.54 -17.89
N PHE A 278 4.90 1.79 -16.64
CA PHE A 278 5.47 1.09 -15.49
C PHE A 278 5.20 -0.41 -15.53
N LEU A 279 3.95 -0.82 -15.82
CA LEU A 279 3.61 -2.24 -15.94
C LEU A 279 4.41 -2.92 -17.05
N SER A 280 4.55 -2.29 -18.24
CA SER A 280 5.37 -2.81 -19.33
C SER A 280 6.83 -2.93 -18.90
N HIS A 281 7.39 -1.93 -18.23
CA HIS A 281 8.76 -1.92 -17.75
C HIS A 281 9.05 -3.04 -16.74
N VAL A 282 8.19 -3.24 -15.75
CA VAL A 282 8.42 -4.24 -14.68
C VAL A 282 8.10 -5.67 -15.14
N THR A 283 7.46 -5.85 -16.28
CA THR A 283 7.23 -7.16 -16.88
C THR A 283 8.26 -7.53 -17.96
N ASP A 284 9.17 -6.62 -18.29
CA ASP A 284 10.25 -6.82 -19.21
C ASP A 284 11.49 -7.34 -18.48
N ALA A 285 11.80 -8.63 -18.67
CA ALA A 285 12.93 -9.28 -18.01
C ALA A 285 14.30 -8.73 -18.47
N ASP A 286 14.39 -8.17 -19.69
CA ASP A 286 15.62 -7.55 -20.18
C ASP A 286 15.94 -6.25 -19.43
N LEU A 287 14.90 -5.55 -18.93
CA LEU A 287 15.06 -4.31 -18.19
C LEU A 287 15.28 -4.52 -16.68
N VAL A 288 14.62 -5.49 -16.09
CA VAL A 288 14.61 -5.66 -14.62
C VAL A 288 15.19 -7.01 -14.15
N GLY A 289 15.56 -7.88 -15.06
CA GLY A 289 16.20 -9.18 -14.77
C GLY A 289 15.29 -10.07 -13.90
N THR A 290 15.85 -10.69 -12.87
CA THR A 290 15.13 -11.58 -11.94
C THR A 290 14.04 -10.90 -11.12
N ALA A 291 13.99 -9.56 -11.12
CA ALA A 291 12.92 -8.81 -10.47
C ALA A 291 11.64 -8.72 -11.32
N ALA A 292 11.62 -9.29 -12.54
CA ALA A 292 10.49 -9.22 -13.46
C ALA A 292 9.20 -9.82 -12.87
N PHE A 293 8.11 -9.15 -13.19
CA PHE A 293 6.76 -9.64 -12.94
C PHE A 293 6.21 -10.31 -14.20
N HIS A 294 5.28 -11.25 -14.04
CA HIS A 294 4.67 -11.97 -15.16
C HIS A 294 3.17 -11.65 -15.26
N THR A 295 2.70 -11.38 -16.46
CA THR A 295 1.29 -11.05 -16.77
C THR A 295 0.35 -12.27 -16.74
N ARG A 296 0.88 -13.50 -16.80
CA ARG A 296 0.15 -14.77 -16.67
C ARG A 296 0.76 -15.59 -15.53
N ASN A 297 -0.04 -16.49 -14.92
CA ASN A 297 0.53 -17.48 -13.99
C ASN A 297 1.67 -18.20 -14.71
N PRO A 298 2.87 -18.30 -14.11
CA PRO A 298 3.84 -19.26 -14.58
C PRO A 298 3.18 -20.64 -14.56
N PRO A 299 3.50 -21.54 -15.51
CA PRO A 299 3.02 -22.92 -15.42
C PRO A 299 3.44 -23.49 -14.07
N GLN A 300 2.48 -24.09 -13.38
CA GLN A 300 2.76 -24.84 -12.16
C GLN A 300 3.60 -26.05 -12.61
N GLY A 301 4.90 -26.03 -12.33
CA GLY A 301 5.78 -27.18 -12.45
C GLY A 301 5.68 -28.07 -11.21
#